data_5caef094532b61d4369603beab55f296
#
_entry.id   5caef094532b61d4369603beab55f296
#
_cell.length_a   1.000
_cell.length_b   1.000
_cell.length_c   1.000
_cell.angle_alpha   90.00
_cell.angle_beta   90.00
_cell.angle_gamma   90.00
#
_symmetry.space_group_name_H-M   'P 1'
#
loop_
_entity.id
_entity.type
_entity.pdbx_description
1 polymer ?
#
loop_
_entity_poly.entity_id
_entity_poly.type
_entity_poly.pdbx_seq_one_letter_code
_entity_poly.pdbx_strand_id
1 'polypeptide(L)'
;MKIIDKLMYHAILLFVIGGLFGYFFETLQQLFKTGKIINRQGLWFSVFKPIYGIGLILLTILLFKLKDKNIFIIFIAGVLIGAVFEYIASLFQEYVFHTKSWDYSKMNANLDGRINLLYSFVWGILSLAWVKLGIPLYNKLFNFVYGNIYSKTFCIIILAFLVFDITFTCIITKRYSDRKRGIDATSNLDKYLDKYYKNSVFEKKFPNMKIKT
;
A
#
# COMPACT_ATOMS: atom_id res chain seq x y z
N MET A 1 -12.62 -25.47 -8.06
CA MET A 1 -11.16 -25.32 -8.26
C MET A 1 -10.80 -24.22 -9.26
N LYS A 2 -11.28 -24.22 -10.51
CA LYS A 2 -10.94 -23.17 -11.52
C LYS A 2 -11.34 -21.73 -11.14
N ILE A 3 -12.45 -21.52 -10.42
CA ILE A 3 -12.90 -20.17 -10.02
C ILE A 3 -11.98 -19.58 -8.93
N ILE A 4 -11.64 -20.36 -7.91
CA ILE A 4 -10.74 -19.93 -6.82
C ILE A 4 -9.36 -19.61 -7.38
N ASP A 5 -8.84 -20.46 -8.27
CA ASP A 5 -7.57 -20.23 -8.98
C ASP A 5 -7.59 -18.90 -9.73
N LYS A 6 -8.64 -18.64 -10.51
CA LYS A 6 -8.79 -17.38 -11.23
C LYS A 6 -8.84 -16.15 -10.30
N LEU A 7 -9.60 -16.22 -9.21
CA LEU A 7 -9.69 -15.14 -8.22
C LEU A 7 -8.36 -14.86 -7.55
N MET A 8 -7.58 -15.89 -7.23
CA MET A 8 -6.24 -15.75 -6.67
C MET A 8 -5.32 -14.96 -7.62
N TYR A 9 -5.28 -15.29 -8.91
CA TYR A 9 -4.47 -14.54 -9.87
C TYR A 9 -4.96 -13.12 -10.09
N HIS A 10 -6.28 -12.86 -10.01
CA HIS A 10 -6.80 -11.49 -10.00
C HIS A 10 -6.26 -10.70 -8.80
N ALA A 11 -6.33 -11.28 -7.61
CA ALA A 11 -5.84 -10.62 -6.40
C ALA A 11 -4.33 -10.34 -6.48
N ILE A 12 -3.52 -11.32 -6.90
CA ILE A 12 -2.07 -11.14 -7.05
C ILE A 12 -1.74 -10.02 -8.02
N LEU A 13 -2.33 -10.03 -9.22
CA LEU A 13 -2.02 -9.02 -10.25
C LEU A 13 -2.47 -7.62 -9.83
N LEU A 14 -3.68 -7.49 -9.27
CA LEU A 14 -4.15 -6.20 -8.76
C LEU A 14 -3.25 -5.68 -7.63
N PHE A 15 -2.84 -6.56 -6.72
CA PHE A 15 -1.93 -6.21 -5.64
C PHE A 15 -0.58 -5.71 -6.18
N VAL A 16 0.00 -6.43 -7.14
CA VAL A 16 1.28 -6.07 -7.78
C VAL A 16 1.16 -4.74 -8.51
N ILE A 17 0.14 -4.58 -9.35
CA ILE A 17 -0.08 -3.33 -10.12
C ILE A 17 -0.27 -2.15 -9.16
N GLY A 18 -1.16 -2.29 -8.17
CA GLY A 18 -1.44 -1.23 -7.21
C GLY A 18 -0.21 -0.84 -6.39
N GLY A 19 0.55 -1.82 -5.89
CA GLY A 19 1.74 -1.56 -5.09
C GLY A 19 2.87 -0.88 -5.86
N LEU A 20 3.09 -1.23 -7.12
CA LEU A 20 4.04 -0.55 -8.01
C LEU A 20 3.53 0.84 -8.39
N PHE A 21 2.25 0.96 -8.76
CA PHE A 21 1.64 2.26 -9.04
C PHE A 21 1.81 3.23 -7.87
N GLY A 22 1.57 2.78 -6.65
CA GLY A 22 1.73 3.60 -5.45
C GLY A 22 3.15 4.13 -5.27
N TYR A 23 4.17 3.34 -5.57
CA TYR A 23 5.55 3.80 -5.54
C TYR A 23 5.81 4.90 -6.58
N PHE A 24 5.41 4.69 -7.83
CA PHE A 24 5.57 5.70 -8.89
C PHE A 24 4.78 6.96 -8.57
N PHE A 25 3.55 6.84 -8.11
CA PHE A 25 2.69 7.96 -7.75
C PHE A 25 3.29 8.83 -6.64
N GLU A 26 3.75 8.22 -5.54
CA GLU A 26 4.38 8.97 -4.45
C GLU A 26 5.72 9.58 -4.84
N THR A 27 6.51 8.88 -5.67
CA THR A 27 7.78 9.39 -6.17
C THR A 27 7.56 10.61 -7.06
N LEU A 28 6.56 10.56 -7.95
CA LEU A 28 6.17 11.66 -8.81
C LEU A 28 5.63 12.85 -8.00
N GLN A 29 4.74 12.58 -7.02
CA GLN A 29 4.23 13.60 -6.13
C GLN A 29 5.36 14.30 -5.36
N GLN A 30 6.37 13.54 -4.91
CA GLN A 30 7.52 14.09 -4.22
C GLN A 30 8.39 14.95 -5.16
N LEU A 31 8.58 14.52 -6.40
CA LEU A 31 9.28 15.29 -7.41
C LEU A 31 8.62 16.66 -7.64
N PHE A 32 7.29 16.69 -7.80
CA PHE A 32 6.55 17.95 -7.94
C PHE A 32 6.60 18.86 -6.71
N LYS A 33 6.64 18.28 -5.50
CA LYS A 33 6.69 19.05 -4.26
C LYS A 33 8.07 19.62 -3.95
N THR A 34 9.14 18.92 -4.29
CA THR A 34 10.50 19.25 -3.81
C THR A 34 11.52 19.46 -4.94
N GLY A 35 11.15 19.19 -6.19
CA GLY A 35 12.08 19.19 -7.31
C GLY A 35 13.13 18.05 -7.27
N LYS A 36 13.02 17.11 -6.32
CA LYS A 36 13.99 16.04 -6.12
C LYS A 36 13.32 14.68 -6.15
N ILE A 37 13.98 13.71 -6.80
CA ILE A 37 13.59 12.30 -6.75
C ILE A 37 14.10 11.73 -5.41
N ILE A 38 13.17 11.49 -4.49
CA ILE A 38 13.46 10.86 -3.20
C ILE A 38 12.88 9.45 -3.26
N ASN A 39 13.74 8.45 -3.06
CA ASN A 39 13.30 7.07 -2.99
C ASN A 39 12.37 6.89 -1.78
N ARG A 40 11.11 6.57 -2.05
CA ARG A 40 10.09 6.31 -1.03
C ARG A 40 9.83 4.81 -0.95
N GLN A 41 10.75 4.09 -0.32
CA GLN A 41 10.61 2.65 -0.18
C GLN A 41 9.35 2.28 0.61
N GLY A 42 8.64 1.24 0.15
CA GLY A 42 7.43 0.76 0.81
C GLY A 42 7.69 -0.43 1.73
N LEU A 43 8.58 -1.33 1.34
CA LEU A 43 8.97 -2.53 2.09
C LEU A 43 10.49 -2.57 2.28
N TRP A 44 10.98 -3.54 3.04
CA TRP A 44 12.40 -3.60 3.38
C TRP A 44 13.28 -3.92 2.16
N PHE A 45 12.90 -4.88 1.34
CA PHE A 45 13.68 -5.31 0.19
C PHE A 45 13.16 -4.74 -1.14
N SER A 46 11.94 -4.22 -1.17
CA SER A 46 11.33 -3.70 -2.40
C SER A 46 10.71 -2.31 -2.22
N VAL A 47 10.49 -1.65 -3.35
CA VAL A 47 9.79 -0.35 -3.42
C VAL A 47 8.27 -0.49 -3.26
N PHE A 48 7.79 -1.69 -3.11
CA PHE A 48 6.38 -2.05 -3.14
C PHE A 48 5.57 -1.36 -2.04
N LYS A 49 4.37 -0.91 -2.38
CA LYS A 49 3.47 -0.18 -1.45
C LYS A 49 2.21 -1.01 -1.18
N PRO A 50 2.18 -1.85 -0.13
CA PRO A 50 1.05 -2.74 0.14
C PRO A 50 -0.30 -2.04 0.24
N ILE A 51 -0.33 -0.81 0.79
CA ILE A 51 -1.56 -0.04 0.94
C ILE A 51 -2.23 0.23 -0.42
N TYR A 52 -1.46 0.59 -1.45
CA TYR A 52 -2.01 0.81 -2.80
C TYR A 52 -2.42 -0.50 -3.47
N GLY A 53 -1.71 -1.60 -3.19
CA GLY A 53 -2.08 -2.93 -3.67
C GLY A 53 -3.43 -3.38 -3.14
N ILE A 54 -3.63 -3.28 -1.81
CA ILE A 54 -4.91 -3.60 -1.17
C ILE A 54 -5.99 -2.61 -1.63
N GLY A 55 -5.67 -1.31 -1.69
CA GLY A 55 -6.58 -0.28 -2.16
C GLY A 55 -7.11 -0.56 -3.57
N LEU A 56 -6.24 -0.99 -4.50
CA LEU A 56 -6.65 -1.30 -5.88
C LEU A 56 -7.56 -2.54 -5.94
N ILE A 57 -7.31 -3.56 -5.13
CA ILE A 57 -8.20 -4.73 -5.00
C ILE A 57 -9.58 -4.26 -4.52
N LEU A 58 -9.63 -3.49 -3.44
CA LEU A 58 -10.89 -2.98 -2.88
C LEU A 58 -11.67 -2.11 -3.86
N LEU A 59 -10.99 -1.15 -4.51
CA LEU A 59 -11.60 -0.31 -5.54
C LEU A 59 -12.16 -1.17 -6.70
N THR A 60 -11.40 -2.17 -7.14
CA THR A 60 -11.86 -3.05 -8.23
C THR A 60 -13.11 -3.82 -7.83
N ILE A 61 -13.16 -4.41 -6.64
CA ILE A 61 -14.31 -5.19 -6.18
C ILE A 61 -15.53 -4.30 -5.96
N LEU A 62 -15.35 -3.19 -5.24
CA LEU A 62 -16.47 -2.34 -4.81
C LEU A 62 -17.02 -1.48 -5.95
N LEU A 63 -16.17 -1.02 -6.87
CA LEU A 63 -16.59 -0.20 -8.00
C LEU A 63 -16.99 -1.01 -9.23
N PHE A 64 -16.77 -2.32 -9.25
CA PHE A 64 -17.10 -3.15 -10.42
C PHE A 64 -18.56 -3.02 -10.85
N LYS A 65 -19.48 -3.02 -9.89
CA LYS A 65 -20.92 -2.85 -10.16
C LYS A 65 -21.32 -1.43 -10.59
N LEU A 66 -20.43 -0.46 -10.39
CA LEU A 66 -20.67 0.95 -10.72
C LEU A 66 -19.99 1.37 -12.03
N LYS A 67 -19.27 0.49 -12.73
CA LYS A 67 -18.46 0.81 -13.91
C LYS A 67 -19.25 1.51 -15.04
N ASP A 68 -20.54 1.16 -15.17
CA ASP A 68 -21.43 1.69 -16.20
C ASP A 68 -22.28 2.88 -15.70
N LYS A 69 -22.09 3.28 -14.44
CA LYS A 69 -22.80 4.42 -13.84
C LYS A 69 -22.14 5.75 -14.25
N ASN A 70 -22.85 6.85 -13.93
CA ASN A 70 -22.37 8.20 -14.14
C ASN A 70 -21.01 8.41 -13.43
N ILE A 71 -20.13 9.22 -14.06
CA ILE A 71 -18.79 9.52 -13.54
C ILE A 71 -18.82 10.13 -12.15
N PHE A 72 -19.82 10.95 -11.82
CA PHE A 72 -19.97 11.51 -10.47
C PHE A 72 -20.25 10.44 -9.40
N ILE A 73 -21.04 9.41 -9.73
CA ILE A 73 -21.31 8.29 -8.82
C ILE A 73 -20.01 7.51 -8.56
N ILE A 74 -19.24 7.21 -9.61
CA ILE A 74 -17.98 6.50 -9.49
C ILE A 74 -16.98 7.34 -8.67
N PHE A 75 -16.92 8.65 -8.94
CA PHE A 75 -16.05 9.57 -8.23
C PHE A 75 -16.38 9.61 -6.73
N ILE A 76 -17.64 9.88 -6.38
CA ILE A 76 -18.08 9.96 -4.96
C ILE A 76 -17.86 8.62 -4.24
N ALA A 77 -18.19 7.50 -4.89
CA ALA A 77 -17.92 6.18 -4.34
C ALA A 77 -16.41 5.98 -4.09
N GLY A 78 -15.56 6.40 -5.04
CA GLY A 78 -14.11 6.34 -4.90
C GLY A 78 -13.57 7.21 -3.75
N VAL A 79 -14.09 8.42 -3.59
CA VAL A 79 -13.77 9.31 -2.45
C VAL A 79 -14.08 8.61 -1.13
N LEU A 80 -15.29 8.04 -0.99
CA LEU A 80 -15.73 7.40 0.25
C LEU A 80 -14.93 6.12 0.53
N ILE A 81 -14.77 5.25 -0.46
CA ILE A 81 -14.02 3.99 -0.33
C ILE A 81 -12.57 4.28 0.05
N GLY A 82 -11.93 5.22 -0.65
CA GLY A 82 -10.54 5.59 -0.39
C GLY A 82 -10.36 6.21 1.00
N ALA A 83 -11.23 7.12 1.41
CA ALA A 83 -11.17 7.75 2.73
C ALA A 83 -11.34 6.72 3.86
N VAL A 84 -12.34 5.84 3.78
CA VAL A 84 -12.56 4.79 4.78
C VAL A 84 -11.39 3.82 4.83
N PHE A 85 -10.90 3.41 3.66
CA PHE A 85 -9.74 2.50 3.59
C PHE A 85 -8.47 3.13 4.19
N GLU A 86 -8.15 4.38 3.85
CA GLU A 86 -6.98 5.10 4.36
C GLU A 86 -7.08 5.31 5.87
N TYR A 87 -8.27 5.62 6.39
CA TYR A 87 -8.52 5.75 7.81
C TYR A 87 -8.28 4.43 8.56
N ILE A 88 -8.85 3.33 8.07
CA ILE A 88 -8.68 1.98 8.65
C ILE A 88 -7.21 1.55 8.60
N ALA A 89 -6.52 1.78 7.48
CA ALA A 89 -5.11 1.44 7.32
C ALA A 89 -4.22 2.21 8.32
N SER A 90 -4.52 3.50 8.55
CA SER A 90 -3.83 4.31 9.55
C SER A 90 -4.08 3.80 10.97
N LEU A 91 -5.34 3.46 11.31
CA LEU A 91 -5.67 2.87 12.61
C LEU A 91 -4.94 1.54 12.83
N PHE A 92 -4.96 0.66 11.82
CA PHE A 92 -4.27 -0.63 11.90
C PHE A 92 -2.77 -0.45 12.15
N GLN A 93 -2.11 0.43 11.39
CA GLN A 93 -0.69 0.68 11.56
C GLN A 93 -0.37 1.23 12.96
N GLU A 94 -1.19 2.14 13.45
CA GLU A 94 -1.01 2.71 14.77
C GLU A 94 -1.25 1.70 15.88
N TYR A 95 -2.31 0.90 15.79
CA TYR A 95 -2.65 -0.08 16.80
C TYR A 95 -1.63 -1.23 16.85
N VAL A 96 -1.19 -1.74 15.68
CA VAL A 96 -0.31 -2.92 15.61
C VAL A 96 1.16 -2.55 15.82
N PHE A 97 1.59 -1.45 15.20
CA PHE A 97 3.02 -1.08 15.16
C PHE A 97 3.34 0.15 16.01
N HIS A 98 2.35 0.87 16.55
CA HIS A 98 2.52 2.16 17.22
C HIS A 98 3.32 3.17 16.37
N THR A 99 3.11 3.14 15.07
CA THR A 99 3.77 4.00 14.08
C THR A 99 2.78 4.66 13.16
N LYS A 100 3.20 5.77 12.53
CA LYS A 100 2.48 6.47 11.47
C LYS A 100 3.39 6.63 10.26
N SER A 101 2.91 6.29 9.06
CA SER A 101 3.61 6.54 7.78
C SER A 101 3.24 7.89 7.17
N TRP A 102 2.07 8.44 7.54
CA TRP A 102 1.60 9.77 7.15
C TRP A 102 0.85 10.43 8.31
N ASP A 103 0.75 11.73 8.28
CA ASP A 103 0.03 12.52 9.26
C ASP A 103 -0.47 13.82 8.62
N TYR A 104 -1.78 13.98 8.53
CA TYR A 104 -2.45 15.15 7.95
C TYR A 104 -2.92 16.14 9.02
N SER A 105 -2.53 16.02 10.28
CA SER A 105 -2.99 16.87 11.38
C SER A 105 -2.74 18.36 11.14
N LYS A 106 -1.72 18.71 10.35
CA LYS A 106 -1.39 20.10 9.97
C LYS A 106 -2.15 20.60 8.74
N MET A 107 -2.96 19.77 8.10
CA MET A 107 -3.75 20.13 6.92
C MET A 107 -5.18 20.45 7.32
N ASN A 108 -5.78 21.44 6.65
CA ASN A 108 -7.20 21.74 6.83
C ASN A 108 -8.08 20.59 6.35
N ALA A 109 -9.29 20.46 6.93
CA ALA A 109 -10.27 19.43 6.60
C ALA A 109 -9.69 18.01 6.69
N ASN A 110 -8.93 17.74 7.77
CA ASN A 110 -8.51 16.40 8.15
C ASN A 110 -9.43 15.82 9.24
N LEU A 111 -9.45 14.49 9.33
CA LEU A 111 -10.10 13.76 10.42
C LEU A 111 -9.00 12.94 11.13
N ASP A 112 -8.74 13.28 12.40
CA ASP A 112 -7.72 12.65 13.28
C ASP A 112 -6.30 12.64 12.70
N GLY A 113 -5.99 13.51 11.73
CA GLY A 113 -4.73 13.46 10.98
C GLY A 113 -4.57 12.23 10.09
N ARG A 114 -5.58 11.35 10.00
CA ARG A 114 -5.53 10.05 9.29
C ARG A 114 -5.95 10.17 7.84
N ILE A 115 -6.97 10.97 7.57
CA ILE A 115 -7.46 11.31 6.24
C ILE A 115 -7.57 12.81 6.09
N ASN A 116 -7.58 13.26 4.84
CA ASN A 116 -7.73 14.67 4.49
C ASN A 116 -8.59 14.79 3.23
N LEU A 117 -9.44 15.80 3.16
CA LEU A 117 -10.37 16.01 2.06
C LEU A 117 -9.68 16.04 0.69
N LEU A 118 -8.52 16.71 0.57
CA LEU A 118 -7.75 16.77 -0.67
C LEU A 118 -7.33 15.37 -1.15
N TYR A 119 -6.78 14.54 -0.25
CA TYR A 119 -6.36 13.19 -0.61
C TYR A 119 -7.53 12.24 -0.85
N SER A 120 -8.65 12.45 -0.15
CA SER A 120 -9.90 11.75 -0.46
C SER A 120 -10.39 12.08 -1.88
N PHE A 121 -10.27 13.33 -2.33
CA PHE A 121 -10.53 13.73 -3.71
C PHE A 121 -9.60 13.02 -4.71
N VAL A 122 -8.31 12.88 -4.38
CA VAL A 122 -7.35 12.12 -5.19
C VAL A 122 -7.80 10.67 -5.33
N TRP A 123 -8.31 10.03 -4.29
CA TRP A 123 -8.90 8.69 -4.37
C TRP A 123 -10.07 8.63 -5.36
N GLY A 124 -10.93 9.66 -5.38
CA GLY A 124 -12.01 9.78 -6.37
C GLY A 124 -11.49 9.83 -7.80
N ILE A 125 -10.48 10.66 -8.08
CA ILE A 125 -9.85 10.78 -9.40
C ILE A 125 -9.19 9.45 -9.81
N LEU A 126 -8.43 8.82 -8.91
CA LEU A 126 -7.79 7.54 -9.18
C LEU A 126 -8.82 6.44 -9.45
N SER A 127 -9.96 6.48 -8.76
CA SER A 127 -11.09 5.55 -8.98
C SER A 127 -11.69 5.73 -10.37
N LEU A 128 -11.91 6.97 -10.82
CA LEU A 128 -12.36 7.25 -12.18
C LEU A 128 -11.38 6.73 -13.24
N ALA A 129 -10.09 7.07 -13.08
CA ALA A 129 -9.04 6.63 -13.98
C ALA A 129 -8.96 5.09 -14.01
N TRP A 130 -9.04 4.45 -12.85
CA TRP A 130 -9.03 2.99 -12.77
C TRP A 130 -10.24 2.37 -13.47
N VAL A 131 -11.45 2.81 -13.16
CA VAL A 131 -12.68 2.24 -13.73
C VAL A 131 -12.75 2.43 -15.25
N LYS A 132 -12.42 3.63 -15.74
CA LYS A 132 -12.58 3.97 -17.17
C LYS A 132 -11.41 3.55 -18.04
N LEU A 133 -10.19 3.58 -17.52
CA LEU A 133 -8.96 3.27 -18.29
C LEU A 133 -8.27 2.02 -17.76
N GLY A 134 -8.15 1.88 -16.45
CA GLY A 134 -7.38 0.80 -15.82
C GLY A 134 -8.03 -0.57 -16.03
N ILE A 135 -9.31 -0.73 -15.76
CA ILE A 135 -10.02 -2.03 -15.89
C ILE A 135 -9.94 -2.60 -17.31
N PRO A 136 -10.18 -1.85 -18.40
CA PRO A 136 -10.01 -2.37 -19.75
C PRO A 136 -8.59 -2.87 -20.07
N LEU A 137 -7.56 -2.11 -19.65
CA LEU A 137 -6.16 -2.49 -19.82
C LEU A 137 -5.80 -3.70 -18.97
N TYR A 138 -6.26 -3.69 -17.72
CA TYR A 138 -6.06 -4.80 -16.78
C TYR A 138 -6.64 -6.11 -17.30
N ASN A 139 -7.85 -6.09 -17.88
CA ASN A 139 -8.47 -7.30 -18.43
C ASN A 139 -7.64 -7.93 -19.55
N LYS A 140 -7.02 -7.11 -20.42
CA LYS A 140 -6.11 -7.59 -21.47
C LYS A 140 -4.86 -8.25 -20.84
N LEU A 141 -4.24 -7.57 -19.87
CA LEU A 141 -3.09 -8.10 -19.14
C LEU A 141 -3.42 -9.38 -18.39
N PHE A 142 -4.57 -9.41 -17.71
CA PHE A 142 -5.00 -10.60 -16.96
C PHE A 142 -5.18 -11.80 -17.87
N ASN A 143 -5.83 -11.65 -19.01
CA ASN A 143 -6.05 -12.74 -19.96
C ASN A 143 -4.71 -13.26 -20.51
N PHE A 144 -3.75 -12.38 -20.79
CA PHE A 144 -2.40 -12.78 -21.21
C PHE A 144 -1.69 -13.58 -20.12
N VAL A 145 -1.67 -13.08 -18.88
CA VAL A 145 -0.98 -13.73 -17.75
C VAL A 145 -1.65 -15.05 -17.39
N TYR A 146 -2.97 -15.06 -17.29
CA TYR A 146 -3.72 -16.26 -16.89
C TYR A 146 -3.69 -17.37 -17.97
N GLY A 147 -3.59 -16.99 -19.22
CA GLY A 147 -3.45 -17.95 -20.34
C GLY A 147 -2.07 -18.59 -20.48
N ASN A 148 -1.05 -18.09 -19.80
CA ASN A 148 0.34 -18.54 -19.95
C ASN A 148 0.88 -19.14 -18.65
N ILE A 149 1.34 -20.41 -18.70
CA ILE A 149 1.84 -21.13 -17.52
C ILE A 149 3.10 -20.48 -16.91
N TYR A 150 4.01 -19.97 -17.72
CA TYR A 150 5.22 -19.29 -17.23
C TYR A 150 4.89 -18.01 -16.48
N SER A 151 3.92 -17.23 -16.99
CA SER A 151 3.44 -16.01 -16.32
C SER A 151 2.74 -16.34 -15.01
N LYS A 152 1.97 -17.44 -14.94
CA LYS A 152 1.37 -17.93 -13.69
C LYS A 152 2.44 -18.29 -12.67
N THR A 153 3.45 -19.05 -13.07
CA THR A 153 4.56 -19.42 -12.20
C THR A 153 5.28 -18.20 -11.67
N PHE A 154 5.53 -17.20 -12.53
CA PHE A 154 6.14 -15.93 -12.14
C PHE A 154 5.29 -15.17 -11.11
N CYS A 155 3.96 -15.15 -11.27
CA CYS A 155 3.06 -14.54 -10.27
C CYS A 155 3.18 -15.21 -8.90
N ILE A 156 3.30 -16.53 -8.84
CA ILE A 156 3.47 -17.25 -7.57
C ILE A 156 4.83 -16.91 -6.92
N ILE A 157 5.88 -16.82 -7.70
CA ILE A 157 7.21 -16.41 -7.21
C ILE A 157 7.16 -14.98 -6.63
N ILE A 158 6.54 -14.04 -7.36
CA ILE A 158 6.34 -12.68 -6.86
C ILE A 158 5.53 -12.68 -5.56
N LEU A 159 4.43 -13.44 -5.50
CA LEU A 159 3.62 -13.52 -4.29
C LEU A 159 4.45 -14.03 -3.10
N ALA A 160 5.21 -15.10 -3.28
CA ALA A 160 6.06 -15.67 -2.25
C ALA A 160 7.10 -14.63 -1.75
N PHE A 161 7.75 -13.92 -2.69
CA PHE A 161 8.68 -12.84 -2.36
C PHE A 161 7.99 -11.71 -1.59
N LEU A 162 6.80 -11.26 -2.03
CA LEU A 162 6.08 -10.17 -1.37
C LEU A 162 5.59 -10.57 0.03
N VAL A 163 5.12 -11.80 0.20
CA VAL A 163 4.75 -12.32 1.53
C VAL A 163 5.96 -12.31 2.47
N PHE A 164 7.12 -12.77 1.99
CA PHE A 164 8.37 -12.70 2.74
C PHE A 164 8.74 -11.25 3.10
N ASP A 165 8.78 -10.34 2.12
CA ASP A 165 9.19 -8.94 2.31
C ASP A 165 8.23 -8.18 3.25
N ILE A 166 6.91 -8.38 3.11
CA ILE A 166 5.90 -7.81 4.01
C ILE A 166 6.11 -8.33 5.43
N THR A 167 6.22 -9.64 5.61
CA THR A 167 6.41 -10.25 6.93
C THR A 167 7.68 -9.73 7.60
N PHE A 168 8.77 -9.70 6.86
CA PHE A 168 10.05 -9.18 7.36
C PHE A 168 9.97 -7.69 7.73
N THR A 169 9.31 -6.88 6.88
CA THR A 169 9.08 -5.45 7.14
C THR A 169 8.24 -5.25 8.40
N CYS A 170 7.20 -6.04 8.60
CA CYS A 170 6.37 -6.00 9.80
C CYS A 170 7.18 -6.30 11.07
N ILE A 171 8.00 -7.35 11.05
CA ILE A 171 8.86 -7.76 12.17
C ILE A 171 9.85 -6.63 12.54
N ILE A 172 10.55 -6.08 11.53
CA ILE A 172 11.52 -5.00 11.77
C ILE A 172 10.81 -3.72 12.25
N THR A 173 9.66 -3.38 11.68
CA THR A 173 8.88 -2.20 12.08
C THR A 173 8.42 -2.33 13.54
N LYS A 174 7.93 -3.50 13.92
CA LYS A 174 7.53 -3.78 15.31
C LYS A 174 8.73 -3.62 16.26
N ARG A 175 9.87 -4.24 15.94
CA ARG A 175 11.07 -4.14 16.78
C ARG A 175 11.62 -2.71 16.85
N TYR A 176 11.60 -1.95 15.73
CA TYR A 176 11.94 -0.53 15.72
C TYR A 176 11.05 0.27 16.69
N SER A 177 9.75 0.05 16.63
CA SER A 177 8.78 0.70 17.52
C SER A 177 9.05 0.35 18.98
N ASP A 178 9.28 -0.92 19.31
CA ASP A 178 9.55 -1.38 20.67
C ASP A 178 10.80 -0.72 21.24
N ARG A 179 11.91 -0.66 20.48
CA ARG A 179 13.12 0.06 20.88
C ARG A 179 12.88 1.54 21.16
N LYS A 180 12.12 2.22 20.30
CA LYS A 180 11.80 3.65 20.49
C LYS A 180 10.92 3.91 21.71
N ARG A 181 10.18 2.91 22.16
CA ARG A 181 9.36 2.96 23.37
C ARG A 181 10.08 2.44 24.62
N GLY A 182 11.37 2.10 24.51
CA GLY A 182 12.17 1.58 25.63
C GLY A 182 11.88 0.14 26.00
N ILE A 183 11.31 -0.67 25.11
CA ILE A 183 11.02 -2.09 25.36
C ILE A 183 12.24 -2.91 24.98
N ASP A 184 12.79 -3.62 25.96
CA ASP A 184 14.01 -4.43 25.79
C ASP A 184 13.79 -5.67 24.91
N ALA A 185 14.90 -6.19 24.38
CA ALA A 185 14.91 -7.42 23.58
C ALA A 185 14.68 -8.63 24.48
N THR A 186 13.58 -9.35 24.25
CA THR A 186 13.21 -10.54 25.03
C THR A 186 13.60 -11.85 24.33
N SER A 187 13.60 -11.86 22.99
CA SER A 187 13.88 -13.04 22.18
C SER A 187 15.26 -12.98 21.50
N ASN A 188 15.76 -14.13 21.06
CA ASN A 188 16.97 -14.18 20.23
C ASN A 188 16.80 -13.44 18.91
N LEU A 189 15.60 -13.42 18.36
CA LEU A 189 15.26 -12.65 17.16
C LEU A 189 15.37 -11.15 17.43
N ASP A 190 14.85 -10.65 18.56
CA ASP A 190 14.96 -9.23 18.93
C ASP A 190 16.42 -8.80 19.06
N LYS A 191 17.25 -9.61 19.74
CA LYS A 191 18.69 -9.36 19.89
C LYS A 191 19.39 -9.33 18.54
N TYR A 192 19.03 -10.24 17.63
CA TYR A 192 19.57 -10.25 16.27
C TYR A 192 19.18 -8.98 15.50
N LEU A 193 17.90 -8.57 15.59
CA LEU A 193 17.41 -7.35 14.94
C LEU A 193 18.08 -6.10 15.52
N ASP A 194 18.30 -6.04 16.82
CA ASP A 194 18.99 -4.91 17.46
C ASP A 194 20.44 -4.78 17.01
N LYS A 195 21.11 -5.90 16.78
CA LYS A 195 22.50 -5.92 16.31
C LYS A 195 22.62 -5.44 14.86
N TYR A 196 21.75 -5.92 13.96
CA TYR A 196 21.93 -5.75 12.52
C TYR A 196 20.99 -4.68 11.91
N TYR A 197 19.84 -4.41 12.52
CA TYR A 197 18.81 -3.50 12.00
C TYR A 197 18.58 -2.32 12.95
N LYS A 198 19.65 -1.53 13.18
CA LYS A 198 19.64 -0.38 14.09
C LYS A 198 18.61 0.68 13.69
N ASN A 199 18.19 1.52 14.64
CA ASN A 199 17.24 2.60 14.40
C ASN A 199 17.67 3.53 13.27
N SER A 200 18.95 3.89 13.19
CA SER A 200 19.49 4.76 12.14
C SER A 200 19.33 4.17 10.73
N VAL A 201 19.47 2.83 10.59
CA VAL A 201 19.27 2.12 9.32
C VAL A 201 17.79 2.14 8.93
N PHE A 202 16.90 1.91 9.90
CA PHE A 202 15.46 1.95 9.71
C PHE A 202 14.98 3.35 9.29
N GLU A 203 15.40 4.39 10.00
CA GLU A 203 15.01 5.78 9.76
C GLU A 203 15.51 6.30 8.40
N LYS A 204 16.70 5.86 7.97
CA LYS A 204 17.20 6.16 6.63
C LYS A 204 16.33 5.51 5.54
N LYS A 205 15.78 4.32 5.80
CA LYS A 205 14.97 3.56 4.85
C LYS A 205 13.53 4.05 4.82
N PHE A 206 12.96 4.38 5.98
CA PHE A 206 11.59 4.85 6.16
C PHE A 206 11.55 6.23 6.83
N PRO A 207 12.03 7.30 6.17
CA PRO A 207 12.22 8.61 6.79
C PRO A 207 10.92 9.30 7.22
N ASN A 208 9.78 8.88 6.68
CA ASN A 208 8.48 9.45 7.04
C ASN A 208 7.77 8.69 8.17
N MET A 209 8.28 7.51 8.55
CA MET A 209 7.66 6.73 9.62
C MET A 209 8.02 7.32 10.98
N LYS A 210 7.00 7.65 11.75
CA LYS A 210 7.13 8.24 13.09
C LYS A 210 6.51 7.32 14.11
N ILE A 211 7.08 7.31 15.33
CA ILE A 211 6.46 6.65 16.47
C ILE A 211 5.27 7.51 16.93
N LYS A 212 4.17 6.86 17.26
CA LYS A 212 3.10 7.51 18.01
C LYS A 212 3.48 7.44 19.50
N THR A 213 3.76 8.59 20.06
CA THR A 213 3.84 8.80 21.51
C THR A 213 2.45 8.91 22.08
#